data_f695b2b05f7315d8b5cc6c5ca6b975c2
#
_entry.id   f695b2b05f7315d8b5cc6c5ca6b975c2
#
_cell.length_a   1.000
_cell.length_b   1.000
_cell.length_c   1.000
_cell.angle_alpha   90.00
_cell.angle_beta   90.00
_cell.angle_gamma   90.00
#
_symmetry.space_group_name_H-M   'P 1'
#
loop_
_entity.id
_entity.type
_entity.pdbx_description
1 polymer ?
#
loop_
_entity_poly.entity_id
_entity_poly.type
_entity_poly.pdbx_seq_one_letter_code
_entity_poly.pdbx_strand_id
1 'polypeptide(L)'
;MKRFSSRYERIRHLRSQQEDTCRAAAAACNAERMQAEQNRNEVHTWLDAIQRTAAQDIGKGLSGSVFIAMANMLQLGEQKLQNAADQLHTAEANLDLALQQHKAARAELKIIEEVIHREQTEHRRVQ
;
A
#
# COMPACT_ATOMS: atom_id res chain seq x y z
N MET A 1 -8.74 45.98 17.61
CA MET A 1 -9.28 45.15 16.51
C MET A 1 -9.49 43.72 16.99
N LYS A 2 -10.73 43.25 16.84
CA LYS A 2 -10.98 41.84 17.13
C LYS A 2 -10.40 40.96 16.00
N ARG A 3 -9.59 40.02 16.40
CA ARG A 3 -9.03 39.01 15.48
C ARG A 3 -10.16 38.10 15.02
N PHE A 4 -10.23 37.81 13.73
CA PHE A 4 -11.19 36.85 13.21
C PHE A 4 -10.94 35.48 13.84
N SER A 5 -12.00 34.87 14.39
CA SER A 5 -11.97 33.54 14.95
C SER A 5 -13.23 32.81 14.52
N SER A 6 -13.07 31.73 13.77
CA SER A 6 -14.20 30.92 13.34
C SER A 6 -14.61 29.92 14.43
N ARG A 7 -15.93 29.77 14.64
CA ARG A 7 -16.47 28.72 15.50
C ARG A 7 -16.13 27.31 14.99
N TYR A 8 -15.71 27.19 13.72
CA TYR A 8 -15.36 25.92 13.09
C TYR A 8 -13.87 25.58 13.17
N GLU A 9 -13.04 26.43 13.77
CA GLU A 9 -11.60 26.19 13.86
C GLU A 9 -11.23 24.89 14.57
N ARG A 10 -11.99 24.53 15.62
CA ARG A 10 -11.77 23.27 16.33
C ARG A 10 -12.07 22.07 15.44
N ILE A 11 -13.15 22.16 14.64
CA ILE A 11 -13.51 21.10 13.68
C ILE A 11 -12.45 21.00 12.57
N ARG A 12 -11.99 22.16 12.06
CA ARG A 12 -10.91 22.18 11.06
C ARG A 12 -9.65 21.49 11.58
N HIS A 13 -9.28 21.79 12.83
CA HIS A 13 -8.10 21.17 13.44
C HIS A 13 -8.27 19.65 13.55
N LEU A 14 -9.44 19.19 13.97
CA LEU A 14 -9.74 17.75 14.06
C LEU A 14 -9.69 17.08 12.68
N ARG A 15 -10.30 17.71 11.66
CA ARG A 15 -10.28 17.18 10.28
C ARG A 15 -8.89 17.14 9.71
N SER A 16 -8.06 18.15 10.01
CA SER A 16 -6.66 18.19 9.60
C SER A 16 -5.86 17.04 10.23
N GLN A 17 -6.07 16.76 11.51
CA GLN A 17 -5.44 15.63 12.18
C GLN A 17 -5.88 14.28 11.58
N GLN A 18 -7.17 14.14 11.24
CA GLN A 18 -7.69 12.93 10.59
C GLN A 18 -7.06 12.73 9.21
N GLU A 19 -6.93 13.81 8.44
CA GLU A 19 -6.30 13.75 7.12
C GLU A 19 -4.83 13.34 7.25
N ASP A 20 -4.08 13.91 8.21
CA ASP A 20 -2.69 13.55 8.46
C ASP A 20 -2.55 12.07 8.84
N THR A 21 -3.44 11.56 9.69
CA THR A 21 -3.46 10.16 10.11
C THR A 21 -3.71 9.23 8.92
N CYS A 22 -4.69 9.57 8.07
CA CYS A 22 -5.01 8.77 6.89
C CYS A 22 -3.89 8.83 5.85
N ARG A 23 -3.22 9.98 5.72
CA ARG A 23 -2.06 10.11 4.83
C ARG A 23 -0.92 9.21 5.29
N ALA A 24 -0.62 9.21 6.60
CA ALA A 24 0.42 8.36 7.16
C ALA A 24 0.09 6.88 6.99
N ALA A 25 -1.18 6.50 7.19
CA ALA A 25 -1.62 5.12 6.99
C ALA A 25 -1.47 4.69 5.52
N ALA A 26 -1.82 5.56 4.57
CA ALA A 26 -1.65 5.27 3.15
C ALA A 26 -0.17 5.11 2.78
N ALA A 27 0.71 5.96 3.33
CA ALA A 27 2.15 5.85 3.11
C ALA A 27 2.70 4.53 3.66
N ALA A 28 2.25 4.11 4.85
CA ALA A 28 2.66 2.83 5.45
C ALA A 28 2.19 1.65 4.59
N CYS A 29 0.95 1.68 4.12
CA CYS A 29 0.42 0.63 3.24
C CYS A 29 1.16 0.58 1.90
N ASN A 30 1.57 1.73 1.35
CA ASN A 30 2.37 1.76 0.14
C ASN A 30 3.75 1.12 0.35
N ALA A 31 4.38 1.38 1.50
CA ALA A 31 5.66 0.76 1.85
C ALA A 31 5.53 -0.76 1.96
N GLU A 32 4.45 -1.24 2.58
CA GLU A 32 4.16 -2.67 2.69
C GLU A 32 3.94 -3.31 1.30
N ARG A 33 3.21 -2.63 0.43
CA ARG A 33 3.00 -3.10 -0.94
C ARG A 33 4.31 -3.19 -1.71
N MET A 34 5.16 -2.18 -1.58
CA MET A 34 6.48 -2.18 -2.23
C MET A 34 7.33 -3.35 -1.74
N GLN A 35 7.32 -3.61 -0.44
CA GLN A 35 8.05 -4.72 0.15
C GLN A 35 7.52 -6.08 -0.32
N ALA A 36 6.20 -6.22 -0.39
CA ALA A 36 5.56 -7.45 -0.88
C ALA A 36 5.87 -7.68 -2.37
N GLU A 37 5.87 -6.62 -3.17
CA GLU A 37 6.24 -6.70 -4.59
C GLU A 37 7.68 -7.12 -4.77
N GLN A 38 8.60 -6.53 -4.01
CA GLN A 38 10.01 -6.91 -4.03
C GLN A 38 10.19 -8.37 -3.65
N ASN A 39 9.53 -8.81 -2.59
CA ASN A 39 9.58 -10.20 -2.15
C ASN A 39 9.06 -11.16 -3.22
N ARG A 40 7.92 -10.84 -3.86
CA ARG A 40 7.38 -11.65 -4.94
C ARG A 40 8.36 -11.73 -6.10
N ASN A 41 9.00 -10.62 -6.47
CA ASN A 41 9.97 -10.57 -7.55
C ASN A 41 11.22 -11.40 -7.25
N GLU A 42 11.70 -11.35 -6.01
CA GLU A 42 12.85 -12.16 -5.57
C GLU A 42 12.54 -13.66 -5.61
N VAL A 43 11.37 -14.06 -5.14
CA VAL A 43 10.94 -15.46 -5.19
C VAL A 43 10.78 -15.93 -6.64
N HIS A 44 10.22 -15.09 -7.50
CA HIS A 44 10.07 -15.39 -8.91
C HIS A 44 11.43 -15.60 -9.58
N THR A 45 12.39 -14.72 -9.31
CA THR A 45 13.75 -14.82 -9.88
C THR A 45 14.45 -16.10 -9.38
N TRP A 46 14.32 -16.39 -8.09
CA TRP A 46 14.89 -17.60 -7.51
C TRP A 46 14.28 -18.87 -8.13
N LEU A 47 12.97 -18.94 -8.26
CA LEU A 47 12.28 -20.08 -8.88
C LEU A 47 12.68 -20.25 -10.35
N ASP A 48 12.76 -19.14 -11.08
CA ASP A 48 13.17 -19.14 -12.49
C ASP A 48 14.58 -19.72 -12.66
N ALA A 49 15.51 -19.33 -11.77
CA ALA A 49 16.88 -19.86 -11.76
C ALA A 49 16.90 -21.37 -11.51
N ILE A 50 16.10 -21.84 -10.56
CA ILE A 50 15.97 -23.27 -10.24
C ILE A 50 15.39 -24.04 -11.43
N GLN A 51 14.37 -23.51 -12.10
CA GLN A 51 13.77 -24.14 -13.25
C GLN A 51 14.75 -24.27 -14.41
N ARG A 52 15.60 -23.25 -14.64
CA ARG A 52 16.64 -23.29 -15.67
C ARG A 52 17.70 -24.34 -15.34
N THR A 53 18.16 -24.38 -14.09
CA THR A 53 19.15 -25.37 -13.64
C THR A 53 18.58 -26.77 -13.77
N ALA A 54 17.34 -26.99 -13.38
CA ALA A 54 16.65 -28.28 -13.48
C ALA A 54 16.57 -28.76 -14.95
N ALA A 55 16.21 -27.84 -15.87
CA ALA A 55 16.10 -28.17 -17.28
C ALA A 55 17.45 -28.55 -17.87
N GLN A 56 18.54 -27.87 -17.48
CA GLN A 56 19.88 -28.19 -17.93
C GLN A 56 20.34 -29.56 -17.40
N ASP A 57 20.10 -29.84 -16.12
CA ASP A 57 20.54 -31.07 -15.46
C ASP A 57 19.76 -32.29 -15.94
N ILE A 58 18.46 -32.15 -16.22
CA ILE A 58 17.63 -33.23 -16.81
C ILE A 58 18.22 -33.66 -18.15
N GLY A 59 18.71 -32.71 -18.95
CA GLY A 59 19.36 -33.00 -20.23
C GLY A 59 20.67 -33.78 -20.09
N LYS A 60 21.29 -33.78 -18.93
CA LYS A 60 22.56 -34.47 -18.63
C LYS A 60 22.41 -35.84 -17.99
N GLY A 61 21.17 -36.28 -17.72
CA GLY A 61 20.88 -37.55 -17.07
C GLY A 61 21.13 -37.50 -15.56
N LEU A 62 20.06 -37.35 -14.79
CA LEU A 62 20.09 -37.30 -13.33
C LEU A 62 19.79 -38.66 -12.71
N SER A 63 20.37 -38.92 -11.52
CA SER A 63 19.93 -40.05 -10.69
C SER A 63 18.50 -39.79 -10.21
N GLY A 64 17.75 -40.87 -9.91
CA GLY A 64 16.37 -40.76 -9.45
C GLY A 64 16.21 -39.94 -8.17
N SER A 65 17.15 -40.05 -7.24
CA SER A 65 17.12 -39.30 -5.97
C SER A 65 17.32 -37.80 -6.18
N VAL A 66 18.20 -37.41 -7.09
CA VAL A 66 18.43 -35.98 -7.46
C VAL A 66 17.19 -35.43 -8.17
N PHE A 67 16.60 -36.20 -9.05
CA PHE A 67 15.37 -35.81 -9.75
C PHE A 67 14.23 -35.53 -8.76
N ILE A 68 14.02 -36.41 -7.77
CA ILE A 68 13.01 -36.24 -6.73
C ILE A 68 13.28 -34.98 -5.91
N ALA A 69 14.55 -34.78 -5.52
CA ALA A 69 14.93 -33.57 -4.75
C ALA A 69 14.65 -32.29 -5.53
N MET A 70 14.92 -32.27 -6.83
CA MET A 70 14.63 -31.12 -7.71
C MET A 70 13.14 -30.90 -7.85
N ALA A 71 12.36 -31.97 -8.03
CA ALA A 71 10.91 -31.87 -8.13
C ALA A 71 10.31 -31.29 -6.85
N ASN A 72 10.81 -31.72 -5.69
CA ASN A 72 10.36 -31.19 -4.40
C ASN A 72 10.73 -29.71 -4.25
N MET A 73 11.92 -29.31 -4.68
CA MET A 73 12.36 -27.92 -4.63
C MET A 73 11.52 -27.01 -5.55
N LEU A 74 11.19 -27.48 -6.75
CA LEU A 74 10.32 -26.76 -7.67
C LEU A 74 8.91 -26.59 -7.08
N GLN A 75 8.38 -27.64 -6.49
CA GLN A 75 7.06 -27.59 -5.84
C GLN A 75 7.06 -26.59 -4.70
N LEU A 76 8.10 -26.59 -3.85
CA LEU A 76 8.27 -25.62 -2.77
C LEU A 76 8.37 -24.20 -3.30
N GLY A 77 9.11 -24.01 -4.40
CA GLY A 77 9.26 -22.73 -5.05
C GLY A 77 7.95 -22.17 -5.59
N GLU A 78 7.16 -23.02 -6.25
CA GLU A 78 5.83 -22.65 -6.75
C GLU A 78 4.90 -22.26 -5.59
N GLN A 79 4.93 -22.98 -4.49
CA GLN A 79 4.14 -22.68 -3.30
C GLN A 79 4.57 -21.33 -2.69
N LYS A 80 5.89 -21.08 -2.59
CA LYS A 80 6.41 -19.80 -2.10
C LYS A 80 6.00 -18.64 -2.99
N LEU A 81 6.02 -18.83 -4.31
CA LEU A 81 5.60 -17.82 -5.27
C LEU A 81 4.11 -17.51 -5.11
N GLN A 82 3.28 -18.53 -4.96
CA GLN A 82 1.85 -18.33 -4.74
C GLN A 82 1.60 -17.56 -3.45
N ASN A 83 2.29 -17.91 -2.35
CA ASN A 83 2.17 -17.21 -1.07
C ASN A 83 2.61 -15.75 -1.19
N ALA A 84 3.71 -15.49 -1.91
CA ALA A 84 4.20 -14.13 -2.14
C ALA A 84 3.22 -13.32 -3.00
N ALA A 85 2.62 -13.94 -4.01
CA ALA A 85 1.60 -13.31 -4.86
C ALA A 85 0.35 -12.96 -4.04
N ASP A 86 -0.08 -13.85 -3.15
CA ASP A 86 -1.22 -13.61 -2.27
C ASP A 86 -0.94 -12.46 -1.28
N GLN A 87 0.26 -12.40 -0.73
CA GLN A 87 0.67 -11.30 0.15
C GLN A 87 0.68 -9.97 -0.58
N LEU A 88 1.15 -9.94 -1.81
CA LEU A 88 1.13 -8.74 -2.65
C LEU A 88 -0.30 -8.30 -2.92
N HIS A 89 -1.17 -9.23 -3.26
CA HIS A 89 -2.58 -8.95 -3.51
C HIS A 89 -3.26 -8.34 -2.28
N THR A 90 -3.00 -8.89 -1.09
CA THR A 90 -3.51 -8.35 0.18
C THR A 90 -2.97 -6.94 0.43
N ALA A 91 -1.67 -6.72 0.21
CA ALA A 91 -1.05 -5.41 0.39
C ALA A 91 -1.64 -4.37 -0.57
N GLU A 92 -1.92 -4.75 -1.81
CA GLU A 92 -2.56 -3.87 -2.81
C GLU A 92 -3.98 -3.49 -2.39
N ALA A 93 -4.75 -4.46 -1.86
CA ALA A 93 -6.10 -4.21 -1.38
C ALA A 93 -6.09 -3.27 -0.15
N ASN A 94 -5.15 -3.47 0.76
CA ASN A 94 -4.99 -2.60 1.93
C ASN A 94 -4.61 -1.18 1.53
N LEU A 95 -3.74 -1.02 0.55
CA LEU A 95 -3.35 0.29 0.02
C LEU A 95 -4.54 1.00 -0.61
N ASP A 96 -5.32 0.28 -1.42
CA ASP A 96 -6.52 0.83 -2.06
C ASP A 96 -7.49 1.38 -1.03
N LEU A 97 -7.77 0.61 0.02
CA LEU A 97 -8.65 1.04 1.10
C LEU A 97 -8.10 2.28 1.81
N ALA A 98 -6.79 2.28 2.12
CA ALA A 98 -6.15 3.42 2.79
C ALA A 98 -6.19 4.68 1.92
N LEU A 99 -6.02 4.55 0.61
CA LEU A 99 -6.10 5.68 -0.32
C LEU A 99 -7.53 6.23 -0.39
N GLN A 100 -8.55 5.36 -0.37
CA GLN A 100 -9.94 5.78 -0.34
C GLN A 100 -10.26 6.55 0.95
N GLN A 101 -9.78 6.06 2.10
CA GLN A 101 -9.97 6.72 3.38
C GLN A 101 -9.28 8.08 3.42
N HIS A 102 -8.08 8.17 2.86
CA HIS A 102 -7.34 9.44 2.77
C HIS A 102 -8.07 10.44 1.87
N LYS A 103 -8.59 9.99 0.75
CA LYS A 103 -9.38 10.82 -0.17
C LYS A 103 -10.62 11.38 0.53
N ALA A 104 -11.32 10.54 1.29
CA ALA A 104 -12.50 10.96 2.05
C ALA A 104 -12.13 11.99 3.13
N ALA A 105 -11.03 11.77 3.85
CA ALA A 105 -10.57 12.70 4.89
C ALA A 105 -10.17 14.06 4.30
N ARG A 106 -9.53 14.06 3.13
CA ARG A 106 -9.20 15.31 2.41
C ARG A 106 -10.45 16.07 1.99
N ALA A 107 -11.46 15.36 1.49
CA ALA A 107 -12.71 15.98 1.08
C ALA A 107 -13.42 16.63 2.26
N GLU A 108 -13.47 15.96 3.42
CA GLU A 108 -14.05 16.51 4.63
C GLU A 108 -13.32 17.75 5.13
N LEU A 109 -11.99 17.72 5.11
CA LEU A 109 -11.16 18.89 5.47
C LEU A 109 -11.43 20.06 4.54
N LYS A 110 -11.51 19.81 3.24
CA LYS A 110 -11.77 20.83 2.25
C LYS A 110 -13.13 21.49 2.46
N ILE A 111 -14.16 20.73 2.81
CA ILE A 111 -15.50 21.25 3.09
C ILE A 111 -15.45 22.24 4.26
N ILE A 112 -14.80 21.87 5.36
CA ILE A 112 -14.74 22.76 6.53
C ILE A 112 -13.86 24.00 6.27
N GLU A 113 -12.82 23.88 5.47
CA GLU A 113 -11.99 25.00 5.06
C GLU A 113 -12.80 26.00 4.21
N GLU A 114 -13.65 25.50 3.32
CA GLU A 114 -14.55 26.34 2.52
C GLU A 114 -15.58 27.06 3.38
N VAL A 115 -16.13 26.38 4.39
CA VAL A 115 -17.07 27.00 5.35
C VAL A 115 -16.39 28.15 6.09
N ILE A 116 -15.18 27.93 6.59
CA ILE A 116 -14.40 28.96 7.30
C ILE A 116 -14.08 30.13 6.38
N HIS A 117 -13.72 29.84 5.14
CA HIS A 117 -13.45 30.88 4.14
C HIS A 117 -14.67 31.76 3.88
N ARG A 118 -15.87 31.15 3.77
CA ARG A 118 -17.13 31.88 3.60
C ARG A 118 -17.44 32.76 4.80
N GLU A 119 -17.29 32.22 6.02
CA GLU A 119 -17.45 33.00 7.25
C GLU A 119 -16.51 34.19 7.29
N GLN A 120 -15.25 33.95 6.93
CA GLN A 120 -14.22 35.00 6.91
C GLN A 120 -14.58 36.09 5.91
N THR A 121 -15.08 35.72 4.75
CA THR A 121 -15.52 36.66 3.70
C THR A 121 -16.72 37.48 4.18
N GLU A 122 -17.70 36.87 4.81
CA GLU A 122 -18.85 37.58 5.38
C GLU A 122 -18.45 38.53 6.50
N HIS A 123 -17.53 38.10 7.36
CA HIS A 123 -16.99 38.93 8.44
C HIS A 123 -16.34 40.20 7.87
N ARG A 124 -15.60 40.10 6.77
CA ARG A 124 -14.99 41.22 6.10
C ARG A 124 -16.03 42.15 5.48
N ARG A 125 -17.15 41.62 4.96
CA ARG A 125 -18.24 42.42 4.37
C ARG A 125 -18.97 43.27 5.41
N VAL A 126 -19.14 42.74 6.61
CA VAL A 126 -19.87 43.40 7.71
C VAL A 126 -19.02 44.50 8.36
N GLN A 127 -17.71 44.45 8.23
CA GLN A 127 -16.80 45.50 8.67
C GLN A 127 -16.70 46.61 7.61
#